data_5539e5c89e750ad173e9fedd4f53efb3
#
_entry.id   5539e5c89e750ad173e9fedd4f53efb3
#
_cell.length_a   1.000
_cell.length_b   1.000
_cell.length_c   1.000
_cell.angle_alpha   90.00
_cell.angle_beta   90.00
_cell.angle_gamma   90.00
#
_symmetry.space_group_name_H-M   'P 1'
#
loop_
_entity.id
_entity.type
_entity.pdbx_description
1 polymer ?
#
loop_
_entity_poly.entity_id
_entity_poly.type
_entity_poly.pdbx_seq_one_letter_code
_entity_poly.pdbx_strand_id
1 'polypeptide(L)'
;GLTSITGNNQPLIILDGVPIRNGGTGKSTDFAEFGNDGQIRSNGLVDINPEDIESVSVLKGASATALYGSEAANGAVVITSKRAKSGKLTVDFTAQVTANLPAYLPKVQTVYGPGRYNPEYSDYEKQTGGFYQRTMNGESYRSLYNTTMSFGPKYDGSDVLYWDGKMRPYLPATDNPWKELFRTGWNQTYNLAISQGTETSSNRFSYTFMGETPNSLTGSFTKHNFKLTGSYKPARTLNIEYSLNYIVQDVKDRPQTSLNLYGSFSNMFSSFMDIPYLKQSYVTSLGYRNTYAGGDATLTPDEAWAYDPGYLNGVLN
;
A
#
# COMPACT_ATOMS: atom_id res chain seq x y z
N GLY A 1 26.64 -9.44 -8.97
CA GLY A 1 26.41 -10.37 -7.86
C GLY A 1 26.29 -9.62 -6.55
N LEU A 2 25.81 -10.26 -5.51
CA LEU A 2 25.79 -9.69 -4.15
C LEU A 2 27.24 -9.43 -3.73
N THR A 3 27.61 -8.17 -3.48
CA THR A 3 28.96 -7.78 -3.07
C THR A 3 29.07 -7.58 -1.56
N SER A 4 27.94 -7.47 -0.87
CA SER A 4 27.89 -7.32 0.59
C SER A 4 26.69 -8.09 1.16
N ILE A 5 26.88 -8.70 2.32
CA ILE A 5 25.80 -9.38 3.08
C ILE A 5 24.98 -8.37 3.89
N THR A 6 25.59 -7.25 4.29
CA THR A 6 24.98 -6.24 5.16
C THR A 6 24.89 -4.85 4.53
N GLY A 7 25.44 -4.67 3.33
CA GLY A 7 25.48 -3.39 2.63
C GLY A 7 24.43 -3.26 1.54
N ASN A 8 24.35 -2.07 0.97
CA ASN A 8 23.48 -1.80 -0.17
C ASN A 8 24.01 -2.53 -1.42
N ASN A 9 23.21 -3.46 -1.96
CA ASN A 9 23.52 -4.21 -3.18
C ASN A 9 22.81 -3.65 -4.42
N GLN A 10 22.23 -2.46 -4.32
CA GLN A 10 21.54 -1.82 -5.45
C GLN A 10 22.56 -1.22 -6.44
N PRO A 11 22.28 -1.25 -7.75
CA PRO A 11 23.13 -0.59 -8.74
C PRO A 11 23.02 0.94 -8.60
N LEU A 12 24.07 1.64 -9.01
CA LEU A 12 24.04 3.10 -9.13
C LEU A 12 23.11 3.50 -10.28
N ILE A 13 22.22 4.46 -10.03
CA ILE A 13 21.32 4.98 -11.07
C ILE A 13 21.89 6.30 -11.59
N ILE A 14 21.98 6.42 -12.90
CA ILE A 14 22.53 7.59 -13.57
C ILE A 14 21.51 8.08 -14.59
N LEU A 15 21.05 9.30 -14.41
CA LEU A 15 20.12 9.97 -15.34
C LEU A 15 20.86 11.10 -16.08
N ASP A 16 20.90 11.01 -17.39
CA ASP A 16 21.57 12.00 -18.26
C ASP A 16 23.00 12.32 -17.81
N GLY A 17 23.74 11.31 -17.32
CA GLY A 17 25.10 11.44 -16.84
C GLY A 17 25.24 11.86 -15.37
N VAL A 18 24.15 12.15 -14.67
CA VAL A 18 24.14 12.56 -13.26
C VAL A 18 23.73 11.39 -12.37
N PRO A 19 24.54 11.00 -11.36
CA PRO A 19 24.16 9.98 -10.40
C PRO A 19 22.97 10.44 -9.56
N ILE A 20 21.95 9.58 -9.47
CA ILE A 20 20.80 9.77 -8.58
C ILE A 20 21.03 8.97 -7.31
N ARG A 21 20.97 9.63 -6.16
CA ARG A 21 21.07 8.94 -4.88
C ARG A 21 19.85 8.05 -4.69
N ASN A 22 20.09 6.75 -4.53
CA ASN A 22 19.10 5.84 -3.99
C ASN A 22 18.92 6.20 -2.52
N GLY A 23 17.89 6.96 -2.21
CA GLY A 23 17.61 7.50 -0.88
C GLY A 23 17.17 6.43 0.11
N GLY A 24 18.09 5.63 0.53
CA GLY A 24 17.93 4.60 1.54
C GLY A 24 19.14 4.53 2.47
N THR A 25 19.61 5.67 2.98
CA THR A 25 20.58 5.68 4.10
C THR A 25 19.87 5.58 5.47
N GLY A 26 18.73 4.92 5.54
CA GLY A 26 18.29 4.36 6.80
C GLY A 26 19.18 3.18 7.09
N LYS A 27 20.11 3.30 8.02
CA LYS A 27 20.73 2.14 8.67
C LYS A 27 19.63 1.37 9.38
N SER A 28 18.93 0.51 8.65
CA SER A 28 18.12 -0.52 9.25
C SER A 28 19.07 -1.63 9.68
N THR A 29 19.76 -1.44 10.79
CA THR A 29 20.57 -2.47 11.44
C THR A 29 19.83 -3.15 12.60
N ASP A 30 18.65 -2.70 12.92
CA ASP A 30 17.86 -3.29 13.98
C ASP A 30 16.67 -4.06 13.42
N PHE A 31 16.60 -5.35 13.73
CA PHE A 31 15.42 -6.19 13.52
C PHE A 31 14.14 -5.59 14.15
N ALA A 32 14.29 -4.67 15.09
CA ALA A 32 13.20 -3.91 15.71
C ALA A 32 12.58 -2.85 14.79
N GLU A 33 13.32 -2.31 13.80
CA GLU A 33 12.77 -1.40 12.79
C GLU A 33 11.93 -2.10 11.72
N PHE A 34 12.05 -3.41 11.56
CA PHE A 34 11.17 -4.20 10.70
C PHE A 34 9.71 -4.20 11.20
N GLY A 35 9.47 -3.86 12.47
CA GLY A 35 8.13 -3.85 13.09
C GLY A 35 7.38 -2.53 12.96
N ASN A 36 8.07 -1.40 12.80
CA ASN A 36 7.43 -0.09 12.92
C ASN A 36 7.52 0.82 11.71
N ASP A 37 8.35 0.55 10.73
CA ASP A 37 8.52 1.43 9.57
C ASP A 37 8.48 0.65 8.25
N GLY A 38 7.40 -0.09 8.04
CA GLY A 38 7.09 -0.78 6.78
C GLY A 38 6.91 0.16 5.58
N GLN A 39 7.42 1.38 5.67
CA GLN A 39 7.41 2.33 4.58
C GLN A 39 8.55 2.00 3.60
N ILE A 40 8.18 1.50 2.45
CA ILE A 40 9.09 1.48 1.30
C ILE A 40 9.41 2.95 0.98
N ARG A 41 10.57 3.40 1.42
CA ARG A 41 11.08 4.73 1.02
C ARG A 41 11.33 4.68 -0.48
N SER A 42 10.77 5.62 -1.22
CA SER A 42 10.98 5.71 -2.66
C SER A 42 12.48 5.88 -2.94
N ASN A 43 13.01 5.07 -3.83
CA ASN A 43 14.32 5.33 -4.41
C ASN A 43 14.16 6.35 -5.55
N GLY A 44 15.22 7.07 -5.91
CA GLY A 44 15.19 8.07 -6.98
C GLY A 44 14.74 7.53 -8.35
N LEU A 45 14.70 6.20 -8.51
CA LEU A 45 14.18 5.56 -9.73
C LEU A 45 12.65 5.75 -9.90
N VAL A 46 11.91 5.82 -8.79
CA VAL A 46 10.45 6.06 -8.81
C VAL A 46 10.13 7.47 -9.32
N ASP A 47 11.07 8.39 -9.19
CA ASP A 47 10.89 9.76 -9.64
C ASP A 47 11.11 9.93 -11.15
N ILE A 48 11.72 8.93 -11.81
CA ILE A 48 11.92 8.95 -13.26
C ILE A 48 10.64 8.55 -13.97
N ASN A 49 10.18 9.43 -14.86
CA ASN A 49 9.01 9.15 -15.67
C ASN A 49 9.39 8.24 -16.87
N PRO A 50 8.82 7.03 -16.99
CA PRO A 50 9.11 6.13 -18.10
C PRO A 50 8.85 6.75 -19.47
N GLU A 51 7.85 7.62 -19.61
CA GLU A 51 7.48 8.27 -20.86
C GLU A 51 8.56 9.23 -21.39
N ASP A 52 9.46 9.68 -20.51
CA ASP A 52 10.58 10.55 -20.87
C ASP A 52 11.90 9.80 -21.09
N ILE A 53 11.89 8.47 -21.03
CA ILE A 53 13.08 7.65 -21.22
C ILE A 53 13.25 7.34 -22.72
N GLU A 54 14.43 7.61 -23.27
CA GLU A 54 14.82 7.19 -24.61
C GLU A 54 15.50 5.81 -24.58
N SER A 55 16.42 5.60 -23.63
CA SER A 55 17.13 4.32 -23.52
C SER A 55 17.57 4.04 -22.08
N VAL A 56 17.71 2.75 -21.78
CA VAL A 56 18.27 2.25 -20.53
C VAL A 56 19.42 1.30 -20.86
N SER A 57 20.60 1.58 -20.32
CA SER A 57 21.79 0.73 -20.46
C SER A 57 22.23 0.23 -19.10
N VAL A 58 22.51 -1.08 -18.99
CA VAL A 58 22.97 -1.70 -17.75
C VAL A 58 24.49 -1.98 -17.87
N LEU A 59 25.27 -1.35 -17.03
CA LEU A 59 26.70 -1.57 -16.92
C LEU A 59 26.99 -2.53 -15.75
N LYS A 60 27.72 -3.59 -16.04
CA LYS A 60 28.07 -4.60 -15.05
C LYS A 60 29.39 -4.24 -14.34
N GLY A 61 29.43 -4.44 -13.03
CA GLY A 61 30.60 -4.42 -12.15
C GLY A 61 31.79 -3.60 -12.64
N ALA A 62 32.80 -4.23 -13.20
CA ALA A 62 34.05 -3.58 -13.61
C ALA A 62 33.88 -2.42 -14.60
N SER A 63 32.98 -2.54 -15.58
CA SER A 63 32.73 -1.46 -16.55
C SER A 63 32.04 -0.26 -15.88
N ALA A 64 31.16 -0.51 -14.95
CA ALA A 64 30.50 0.55 -14.18
C ALA A 64 31.48 1.26 -13.24
N THR A 65 32.33 0.48 -12.55
CA THR A 65 33.33 1.02 -11.62
C THR A 65 34.38 1.86 -12.35
N ALA A 66 34.79 1.46 -13.56
CA ALA A 66 35.72 2.22 -14.36
C ALA A 66 35.21 3.61 -14.77
N LEU A 67 33.89 3.75 -14.98
CA LEU A 67 33.26 5.00 -15.42
C LEU A 67 32.78 5.87 -14.25
N TYR A 68 32.29 5.26 -13.17
CA TYR A 68 31.56 5.93 -12.11
C TYR A 68 32.13 5.70 -10.70
N GLY A 69 33.32 5.06 -10.63
CA GLY A 69 34.00 4.82 -9.36
C GLY A 69 33.40 3.73 -8.48
N SER A 70 33.80 3.71 -7.20
CA SER A 70 33.43 2.67 -6.25
C SER A 70 31.92 2.60 -5.93
N GLU A 71 31.18 3.68 -6.11
CA GLU A 71 29.73 3.70 -5.91
C GLU A 71 28.99 2.77 -6.89
N ALA A 72 29.59 2.51 -8.05
CA ALA A 72 29.08 1.61 -9.06
C ALA A 72 29.60 0.16 -8.95
N ALA A 73 30.14 -0.25 -7.79
CA ALA A 73 30.67 -1.60 -7.57
C ALA A 73 29.62 -2.70 -7.82
N ASN A 74 28.34 -2.42 -7.55
CA ASN A 74 27.21 -3.32 -7.81
C ASN A 74 26.67 -3.22 -9.25
N GLY A 75 27.31 -2.43 -10.10
CA GLY A 75 26.83 -2.09 -11.44
C GLY A 75 26.20 -0.71 -11.49
N ALA A 76 25.83 -0.27 -12.69
CA ALA A 76 25.11 0.97 -12.90
C ALA A 76 23.99 0.79 -13.93
N VAL A 77 22.88 1.50 -13.72
CA VAL A 77 21.80 1.67 -14.67
C VAL A 77 21.85 3.07 -15.22
N VAL A 78 22.22 3.21 -16.47
CA VAL A 78 22.34 4.50 -17.17
C VAL A 78 21.08 4.74 -17.94
N ILE A 79 20.37 5.81 -17.62
CA ILE A 79 19.10 6.21 -18.20
C ILE A 79 19.32 7.49 -18.99
N THR A 80 18.93 7.46 -20.26
CA THR A 80 19.00 8.61 -21.16
C THR A 80 17.58 9.13 -21.41
N SER A 81 17.37 10.41 -21.21
CA SER A 81 16.11 11.07 -21.46
C SER A 81 15.88 11.36 -22.94
N LYS A 82 14.62 11.31 -23.39
CA LYS A 82 14.20 11.73 -24.72
C LYS A 82 14.58 13.20 -24.95
N ARG A 83 15.13 13.48 -26.12
CA ARG A 83 15.45 14.83 -26.60
C ARG A 83 14.73 15.13 -27.91
N ALA A 84 14.52 16.40 -28.20
CA ALA A 84 13.98 16.78 -29.51
C ALA A 84 14.98 16.46 -30.61
N LYS A 85 14.48 15.91 -31.70
CA LYS A 85 15.25 15.74 -32.96
C LYS A 85 15.11 17.00 -33.80
N SER A 86 16.12 17.28 -34.64
CA SER A 86 16.01 18.36 -35.62
C SER A 86 14.85 18.09 -36.56
N GLY A 87 14.00 19.07 -36.78
CA GLY A 87 12.83 18.94 -37.62
C GLY A 87 11.66 19.82 -37.23
N LYS A 88 10.49 19.42 -37.71
CA LYS A 88 9.22 20.11 -37.41
C LYS A 88 8.80 19.91 -35.96
N LEU A 89 7.97 20.82 -35.49
CA LEU A 89 7.27 20.67 -34.21
C LEU A 89 6.52 19.34 -34.18
N THR A 90 6.74 18.57 -33.13
CA THR A 90 6.01 17.32 -32.84
C THR A 90 5.27 17.45 -31.52
N VAL A 91 4.08 16.89 -31.48
CA VAL A 91 3.26 16.77 -30.29
C VAL A 91 2.91 15.31 -30.10
N ASP A 92 3.36 14.75 -28.98
CA ASP A 92 3.12 13.35 -28.63
C ASP A 92 2.18 13.31 -27.44
N PHE A 93 1.12 12.53 -27.53
CA PHE A 93 0.19 12.29 -26.42
C PHE A 93 0.06 10.80 -26.17
N THR A 94 0.27 10.39 -24.92
CA THR A 94 0.09 9.01 -24.46
C THR A 94 -0.92 8.98 -23.32
N ALA A 95 -1.86 8.06 -23.38
CA ALA A 95 -2.80 7.80 -22.32
C ALA A 95 -2.81 6.31 -22.00
N GLN A 96 -2.60 5.96 -20.74
CA GLN A 96 -2.68 4.60 -20.24
C GLN A 96 -3.61 4.57 -19.03
N VAL A 97 -4.60 3.66 -19.08
CA VAL A 97 -5.51 3.40 -17.96
C VAL A 97 -5.54 1.90 -17.71
N THR A 98 -5.27 1.51 -16.47
CA THR A 98 -5.26 0.10 -16.06
C THR A 98 -6.17 -0.10 -14.87
N ALA A 99 -7.06 -1.09 -14.96
CA ALA A 99 -7.88 -1.55 -13.84
C ALA A 99 -7.21 -2.75 -13.17
N ASN A 100 -7.03 -2.69 -11.87
CA ASN A 100 -6.47 -3.74 -11.04
C ASN A 100 -7.59 -4.38 -10.23
N LEU A 101 -7.89 -5.64 -10.51
CA LEU A 101 -8.91 -6.41 -9.78
C LEU A 101 -8.23 -7.56 -9.04
N PRO A 102 -8.65 -7.86 -7.80
CA PRO A 102 -8.21 -9.06 -7.13
C PRO A 102 -8.76 -10.28 -7.85
N ALA A 103 -7.88 -11.06 -8.52
CA ALA A 103 -8.28 -12.20 -9.33
C ALA A 103 -8.62 -13.43 -8.47
N TYR A 104 -7.91 -13.61 -7.36
CA TYR A 104 -8.06 -14.76 -6.48
C TYR A 104 -8.17 -14.30 -5.04
N LEU A 105 -9.25 -14.67 -4.40
CA LEU A 105 -9.48 -14.45 -2.98
C LEU A 105 -9.57 -15.79 -2.27
N PRO A 106 -9.10 -15.89 -1.01
CA PRO A 106 -9.26 -17.11 -0.22
C PRO A 106 -10.71 -17.50 -0.12
N LYS A 107 -10.98 -18.79 -0.19
CA LYS A 107 -12.33 -19.32 0.10
C LYS A 107 -12.53 -19.34 1.60
N VAL A 108 -13.66 -18.83 2.03
CA VAL A 108 -14.05 -18.81 3.45
C VAL A 108 -15.20 -19.80 3.65
N GLN A 109 -15.12 -20.56 4.73
CA GLN A 109 -16.21 -21.47 5.11
C GLN A 109 -17.36 -20.67 5.75
N THR A 110 -18.59 -21.13 5.56
CA THR A 110 -19.84 -20.48 6.03
C THR A 110 -20.67 -21.39 6.93
N VAL A 111 -20.07 -22.43 7.48
CA VAL A 111 -20.75 -23.41 8.35
C VAL A 111 -20.51 -23.10 9.83
N TYR A 112 -19.31 -22.67 10.16
CA TYR A 112 -18.88 -22.36 11.52
C TYR A 112 -18.47 -20.89 11.63
N GLY A 113 -18.81 -20.26 12.74
CA GLY A 113 -18.47 -18.87 12.98
C GLY A 113 -17.16 -18.67 13.77
N PRO A 114 -16.95 -17.47 14.31
CA PRO A 114 -15.75 -17.15 15.08
C PRO A 114 -15.66 -18.01 16.33
N GLY A 115 -14.45 -18.41 16.65
CA GLY A 115 -14.13 -19.25 17.79
C GLY A 115 -12.88 -20.08 17.54
N ARG A 116 -12.36 -20.67 18.59
CA ARG A 116 -11.22 -21.58 18.54
C ARG A 116 -11.55 -22.83 19.38
N TYR A 117 -11.00 -23.94 19.00
CA TYR A 117 -11.01 -25.10 19.87
C TYR A 117 -10.24 -24.77 21.15
N ASN A 118 -10.88 -24.95 22.30
CA ASN A 118 -10.26 -24.84 23.60
C ASN A 118 -10.52 -26.15 24.39
N PRO A 119 -9.49 -26.92 24.72
CA PRO A 119 -9.65 -28.15 25.51
C PRO A 119 -10.19 -27.88 26.93
N GLU A 120 -10.05 -26.65 27.40
CA GLU A 120 -10.49 -26.21 28.74
C GLU A 120 -11.77 -25.37 28.67
N TYR A 121 -12.71 -25.74 27.80
CA TYR A 121 -14.01 -25.10 27.78
C TYR A 121 -14.69 -25.13 29.14
N SER A 122 -15.30 -24.01 29.53
CA SER A 122 -16.21 -23.92 30.65
C SER A 122 -17.39 -24.87 30.45
N ASP A 123 -18.12 -25.21 31.50
CA ASP A 123 -19.31 -26.06 31.40
C ASP A 123 -20.36 -25.43 30.50
N TYR A 124 -20.51 -24.11 30.51
CA TYR A 124 -21.39 -23.37 29.59
C TYR A 124 -20.99 -23.56 28.12
N GLU A 125 -19.69 -23.41 27.82
CA GLU A 125 -19.19 -23.59 26.44
C GLU A 125 -19.42 -25.03 25.95
N LYS A 126 -19.21 -26.03 26.82
CA LYS A 126 -19.48 -27.44 26.49
C LYS A 126 -20.94 -27.69 26.22
N GLN A 127 -21.84 -27.13 27.05
CA GLN A 127 -23.29 -27.30 26.92
C GLN A 127 -23.85 -26.56 25.69
N THR A 128 -23.26 -25.44 25.32
CA THR A 128 -23.72 -24.60 24.21
C THR A 128 -23.01 -24.89 22.88
N GLY A 129 -22.06 -25.80 22.83
CA GLY A 129 -21.32 -26.13 21.62
C GLY A 129 -20.25 -25.10 21.26
N GLY A 130 -19.69 -24.37 22.26
CA GLY A 130 -18.57 -23.47 22.11
C GLY A 130 -18.92 -21.98 22.11
N PHE A 131 -20.17 -21.62 22.45
CA PHE A 131 -20.51 -20.22 22.67
C PHE A 131 -19.95 -19.72 24.01
N TYR A 132 -19.46 -18.50 23.99
CA TYR A 132 -18.98 -17.83 25.18
C TYR A 132 -20.12 -17.16 25.92
N GLN A 133 -20.05 -17.13 27.27
CA GLN A 133 -20.99 -16.41 28.09
C GLN A 133 -20.42 -15.03 28.45
N ARG A 134 -21.16 -13.97 28.20
CA ARG A 134 -20.77 -12.61 28.52
C ARG A 134 -21.85 -11.94 29.35
N THR A 135 -21.44 -11.26 30.42
CA THR A 135 -22.36 -10.55 31.29
C THR A 135 -22.41 -9.07 30.93
N MET A 136 -23.58 -8.52 30.72
CA MET A 136 -23.83 -7.11 30.45
C MET A 136 -24.96 -6.60 31.35
N ASN A 137 -24.72 -5.52 32.09
CA ASN A 137 -25.72 -4.94 32.98
C ASN A 137 -26.32 -5.93 34.01
N GLY A 138 -25.49 -6.91 34.44
CA GLY A 138 -25.93 -7.95 35.40
C GLY A 138 -26.65 -9.16 34.75
N GLU A 139 -26.92 -9.13 33.46
CA GLU A 139 -27.52 -10.24 32.73
C GLU A 139 -26.47 -10.98 31.89
N SER A 140 -26.64 -12.29 31.77
CA SER A 140 -25.72 -13.12 31.00
C SER A 140 -26.28 -13.44 29.63
N TYR A 141 -25.48 -13.18 28.61
CA TYR A 141 -25.83 -13.37 27.20
C TYR A 141 -24.92 -14.39 26.54
N ARG A 142 -25.47 -15.10 25.57
CA ARG A 142 -24.70 -15.90 24.61
C ARG A 142 -23.89 -14.94 23.75
N SER A 143 -22.59 -15.17 23.66
CA SER A 143 -21.65 -14.32 22.92
C SER A 143 -20.64 -15.18 22.19
N LEU A 144 -19.78 -14.55 21.43
CA LEU A 144 -18.73 -15.19 20.66
C LEU A 144 -17.39 -14.94 21.28
N TYR A 145 -16.50 -15.91 21.17
CA TYR A 145 -15.13 -15.74 21.56
C TYR A 145 -14.48 -14.70 20.65
N ASN A 146 -13.81 -13.75 21.24
CA ASN A 146 -13.02 -12.75 20.50
C ASN A 146 -11.84 -13.43 19.81
N THR A 147 -11.99 -13.78 18.55
CA THR A 147 -10.95 -14.43 17.77
C THR A 147 -11.17 -14.22 16.29
N THR A 148 -10.08 -14.09 15.57
CA THR A 148 -10.05 -14.09 14.11
C THR A 148 -10.20 -15.50 13.50
N MET A 149 -10.22 -16.52 14.36
CA MET A 149 -10.33 -17.92 13.93
C MET A 149 -11.80 -18.30 13.69
N SER A 150 -12.04 -19.14 12.68
CA SER A 150 -13.37 -19.61 12.27
C SER A 150 -13.57 -21.10 12.65
N PHE A 151 -13.28 -21.45 13.90
CA PHE A 151 -13.43 -22.78 14.46
C PHE A 151 -14.37 -22.79 15.65
N GLY A 152 -15.29 -21.84 15.71
CA GLY A 152 -16.29 -21.70 16.76
C GLY A 152 -17.54 -22.54 16.53
N PRO A 153 -18.67 -22.20 17.18
CA PRO A 153 -19.93 -22.89 17.03
C PRO A 153 -20.45 -22.88 15.59
N LYS A 154 -21.23 -23.91 15.26
CA LYS A 154 -21.95 -23.93 14.00
C LYS A 154 -23.02 -22.83 13.99
N TYR A 155 -23.21 -22.19 12.85
CA TYR A 155 -24.27 -21.21 12.68
C TYR A 155 -25.64 -21.86 12.89
N ASP A 156 -26.45 -21.33 13.80
CA ASP A 156 -27.74 -21.83 14.21
C ASP A 156 -28.85 -20.78 14.14
N GLY A 157 -28.54 -19.54 13.78
CA GLY A 157 -29.47 -18.42 13.72
C GLY A 157 -29.92 -17.87 15.05
N SER A 158 -29.41 -18.39 16.18
CA SER A 158 -29.74 -17.87 17.51
C SER A 158 -29.17 -16.47 17.71
N ASP A 159 -29.81 -15.69 18.58
CA ASP A 159 -29.28 -14.36 18.91
C ASP A 159 -28.03 -14.46 19.78
N VAL A 160 -27.00 -13.70 19.41
CA VAL A 160 -25.74 -13.57 20.14
C VAL A 160 -25.43 -12.10 20.40
N LEU A 161 -24.81 -11.85 21.53
CA LEU A 161 -24.29 -10.52 21.85
C LEU A 161 -23.04 -10.26 21.01
N TYR A 162 -23.14 -9.24 20.15
CA TYR A 162 -22.05 -8.83 19.26
C TYR A 162 -21.06 -7.92 20.01
N TRP A 163 -19.96 -7.62 19.36
CA TRP A 163 -18.88 -6.80 19.95
C TRP A 163 -19.33 -5.36 20.34
N ASP A 164 -20.37 -4.85 19.70
CA ASP A 164 -20.93 -3.51 19.91
C ASP A 164 -22.08 -3.49 20.96
N GLY A 165 -22.26 -4.56 21.68
CA GLY A 165 -23.30 -4.67 22.71
C GLY A 165 -24.71 -4.92 22.14
N LYS A 166 -24.87 -5.12 20.85
CA LYS A 166 -26.17 -5.39 20.21
C LYS A 166 -26.37 -6.88 20.00
N MET A 167 -27.61 -7.31 20.16
CA MET A 167 -28.00 -8.68 19.81
C MET A 167 -28.12 -8.81 18.28
N ARG A 168 -27.57 -9.89 17.73
CA ARG A 168 -27.62 -10.19 16.30
C ARG A 168 -27.82 -11.69 16.08
N PRO A 169 -28.51 -12.09 15.00
CA PRO A 169 -28.64 -13.50 14.66
C PRO A 169 -27.27 -14.08 14.28
N TYR A 170 -26.94 -15.22 14.81
CA TYR A 170 -25.71 -15.96 14.53
C TYR A 170 -25.78 -16.66 13.17
N LEU A 171 -25.59 -15.89 12.14
CA LEU A 171 -25.57 -16.29 10.73
C LEU A 171 -24.39 -15.67 10.01
N PRO A 172 -23.92 -16.25 8.89
CA PRO A 172 -22.91 -15.58 8.07
C PRO A 172 -23.42 -14.22 7.60
N ALA A 173 -22.63 -13.17 7.82
CA ALA A 173 -22.92 -11.83 7.33
C ALA A 173 -22.62 -11.69 5.84
N THR A 174 -21.68 -12.49 5.33
CA THR A 174 -21.24 -12.49 3.95
C THR A 174 -20.69 -13.86 3.55
N ASP A 175 -20.77 -14.19 2.26
CA ASP A 175 -20.16 -15.40 1.70
C ASP A 175 -18.64 -15.36 1.77
N ASN A 176 -18.07 -14.17 1.63
CA ASN A 176 -16.63 -14.00 1.65
C ASN A 176 -16.25 -12.56 2.04
N PRO A 177 -15.84 -12.33 3.31
CA PRO A 177 -15.46 -11.02 3.80
C PRO A 177 -14.25 -10.40 3.05
N TRP A 178 -13.41 -11.20 2.41
CA TRP A 178 -12.31 -10.68 1.59
C TRP A 178 -12.77 -9.82 0.43
N LYS A 179 -13.96 -10.10 -0.13
CA LYS A 179 -14.53 -9.30 -1.22
C LYS A 179 -14.80 -7.86 -0.78
N GLU A 180 -15.14 -7.69 0.49
CA GLU A 180 -15.47 -6.39 1.08
C GLU A 180 -14.24 -5.54 1.44
N LEU A 181 -13.06 -6.17 1.48
CA LEU A 181 -11.79 -5.52 1.80
C LEU A 181 -11.08 -4.96 0.57
N PHE A 182 -11.55 -5.28 -0.62
CA PHE A 182 -10.93 -4.83 -1.86
C PHE A 182 -11.92 -4.05 -2.73
N ARG A 183 -11.35 -3.14 -3.50
CA ARG A 183 -12.05 -2.42 -4.57
C ARG A 183 -11.31 -2.59 -5.89
N THR A 184 -11.92 -2.21 -6.99
CA THR A 184 -11.18 -2.05 -8.25
C THR A 184 -10.18 -0.92 -8.09
N GLY A 185 -8.91 -1.24 -8.21
CA GLY A 185 -7.85 -0.25 -8.27
C GLY A 185 -7.72 0.31 -9.68
N TRP A 186 -7.24 1.54 -9.80
CA TRP A 186 -7.05 2.23 -11.07
C TRP A 186 -5.68 2.89 -11.12
N ASN A 187 -4.94 2.63 -12.20
CA ASN A 187 -3.73 3.36 -12.53
C ASN A 187 -3.97 4.14 -13.80
N GLN A 188 -3.67 5.42 -13.77
CA GLN A 188 -3.86 6.33 -14.89
C GLN A 188 -2.56 7.09 -15.13
N THR A 189 -2.10 7.10 -16.36
CA THR A 189 -0.95 7.88 -16.80
C THR A 189 -1.32 8.63 -18.07
N TYR A 190 -1.17 9.94 -18.03
CA TYR A 190 -1.36 10.82 -19.18
C TYR A 190 -0.07 11.60 -19.40
N ASN A 191 0.50 11.50 -20.58
CA ASN A 191 1.70 12.24 -20.97
C ASN A 191 1.41 13.09 -22.20
N LEU A 192 1.81 14.36 -22.14
CA LEU A 192 1.84 15.27 -23.27
C LEU A 192 3.25 15.79 -23.45
N ALA A 193 3.83 15.60 -24.62
CA ALA A 193 5.16 16.10 -24.92
C ALA A 193 5.15 16.94 -26.20
N ILE A 194 5.85 18.05 -26.15
CA ILE A 194 6.03 18.97 -27.28
C ILE A 194 7.52 19.06 -27.54
N SER A 195 7.93 18.80 -28.75
CA SER A 195 9.34 18.75 -29.14
C SER A 195 9.58 19.55 -30.41
N GLN A 196 10.61 20.37 -30.42
CA GLN A 196 11.05 21.09 -31.59
C GLN A 196 12.58 21.18 -31.62
N GLY A 197 13.18 20.96 -32.77
CA GLY A 197 14.62 21.11 -32.96
C GLY A 197 14.95 21.81 -34.25
N THR A 198 16.06 22.54 -34.22
CA THR A 198 16.74 23.15 -35.37
C THR A 198 18.16 22.60 -35.45
N GLU A 199 18.98 23.06 -36.38
CA GLU A 199 20.40 22.69 -36.44
C GLU A 199 21.20 23.18 -35.22
N THR A 200 20.74 24.27 -34.60
CA THR A 200 21.46 24.94 -33.49
C THR A 200 20.76 24.81 -32.14
N SER A 201 19.51 24.38 -32.10
CA SER A 201 18.76 24.25 -30.85
C SER A 201 17.83 23.05 -30.87
N SER A 202 17.63 22.43 -29.74
CA SER A 202 16.58 21.42 -29.53
C SER A 202 15.90 21.64 -28.20
N ASN A 203 14.58 21.55 -28.17
CA ASN A 203 13.79 21.75 -26.96
C ASN A 203 12.68 20.70 -26.91
N ARG A 204 12.55 20.02 -25.77
CA ARG A 204 11.44 19.13 -25.47
C ARG A 204 10.89 19.49 -24.10
N PHE A 205 9.61 19.81 -24.09
CA PHE A 205 8.82 19.94 -22.86
C PHE A 205 7.88 18.74 -22.77
N SER A 206 7.78 18.13 -21.59
CA SER A 206 6.79 17.12 -21.31
C SER A 206 6.11 17.36 -19.97
N TYR A 207 4.82 17.04 -19.94
CA TYR A 207 4.01 16.99 -18.74
C TYR A 207 3.41 15.61 -18.61
N THR A 208 3.56 15.02 -17.42
CA THR A 208 2.95 13.73 -17.12
C THR A 208 2.14 13.82 -15.84
N PHE A 209 0.91 13.37 -15.92
CA PHE A 209 0.07 13.06 -14.78
C PHE A 209 0.08 11.55 -14.52
N MET A 210 0.25 11.17 -13.28
CA MET A 210 0.08 9.79 -12.81
C MET A 210 -0.89 9.81 -11.63
N GLY A 211 -1.93 9.00 -11.71
CA GLY A 211 -2.90 8.80 -10.66
C GLY A 211 -3.02 7.32 -10.33
N GLU A 212 -2.98 6.97 -9.06
CA GLU A 212 -3.20 5.61 -8.60
C GLU A 212 -4.24 5.60 -7.49
N THR A 213 -5.22 4.75 -7.67
CA THR A 213 -6.15 4.33 -6.64
C THR A 213 -5.90 2.84 -6.42
N PRO A 214 -5.30 2.44 -5.31
CA PRO A 214 -4.97 1.03 -5.07
C PRO A 214 -6.24 0.19 -4.90
N ASN A 215 -6.11 -1.11 -5.02
CA ASN A 215 -7.20 -2.06 -4.76
C ASN A 215 -7.52 -2.22 -3.26
N SER A 216 -6.70 -1.71 -2.37
CA SER A 216 -7.04 -1.55 -0.94
C SER A 216 -8.14 -0.50 -0.77
N LEU A 217 -8.87 -0.57 0.34
CA LEU A 217 -10.00 0.34 0.62
C LEU A 217 -9.62 1.79 0.77
N THR A 218 -8.41 2.05 1.21
CA THR A 218 -7.86 3.39 1.43
C THR A 218 -6.66 3.62 0.55
N GLY A 219 -6.24 4.84 0.49
CA GLY A 219 -5.07 5.25 -0.24
C GLY A 219 -5.36 5.86 -1.60
N SER A 220 -4.55 6.83 -1.94
CA SER A 220 -4.44 7.40 -3.28
C SER A 220 -3.05 8.00 -3.47
N PHE A 221 -2.61 8.00 -4.70
CA PHE A 221 -1.38 8.62 -5.11
C PHE A 221 -1.65 9.46 -6.35
N THR A 222 -1.13 10.69 -6.35
CA THR A 222 -1.10 11.53 -7.54
C THR A 222 0.29 12.14 -7.72
N LYS A 223 0.74 12.22 -8.96
CA LYS A 223 2.04 12.78 -9.31
C LYS A 223 1.90 13.61 -10.58
N HIS A 224 2.43 14.82 -10.53
CA HIS A 224 2.59 15.69 -11.66
C HIS A 224 4.08 15.86 -11.93
N ASN A 225 4.51 15.57 -13.13
CA ASN A 225 5.90 15.70 -13.55
C ASN A 225 5.98 16.66 -14.74
N PHE A 226 6.79 17.70 -14.60
CA PHE A 226 7.11 18.68 -15.63
C PHE A 226 8.58 18.52 -15.96
N LYS A 227 8.90 18.25 -17.21
CA LYS A 227 10.28 18.08 -17.66
C LYS A 227 10.58 18.97 -18.88
N LEU A 228 11.69 19.66 -18.82
CA LEU A 228 12.24 20.41 -19.93
C LEU A 228 13.66 19.93 -20.21
N THR A 229 13.90 19.46 -21.40
CA THR A 229 15.23 19.07 -21.87
C THR A 229 15.55 19.84 -23.14
N GLY A 230 16.79 20.22 -23.31
CA GLY A 230 17.20 20.87 -24.54
C GLY A 230 18.70 21.03 -24.70
N SER A 231 19.07 21.52 -25.87
CA SER A 231 20.43 21.89 -26.20
C SER A 231 20.43 23.16 -27.04
N TYR A 232 21.48 23.95 -26.87
CA TYR A 232 21.70 25.16 -27.66
C TYR A 232 23.17 25.27 -28.04
N LYS A 233 23.44 25.49 -29.33
CA LYS A 233 24.77 25.66 -29.90
C LYS A 233 24.94 27.08 -30.42
N PRO A 234 25.34 28.05 -29.56
CA PRO A 234 25.55 29.43 -29.96
C PRO A 234 26.74 29.61 -30.88
N ALA A 235 27.73 28.70 -30.80
CA ALA A 235 28.89 28.66 -31.64
C ALA A 235 29.32 27.23 -31.94
N ARG A 236 30.16 27.02 -32.96
CA ARG A 236 30.65 25.66 -33.32
C ARG A 236 31.41 24.96 -32.18
N THR A 237 32.02 25.74 -31.29
CA THR A 237 32.83 25.26 -30.17
C THR A 237 32.10 25.17 -28.85
N LEU A 238 30.82 25.64 -28.78
CA LEU A 238 30.06 25.68 -27.54
C LEU A 238 28.72 24.95 -27.72
N ASN A 239 28.50 23.93 -26.91
CA ASN A 239 27.23 23.24 -26.79
C ASN A 239 26.74 23.32 -25.35
N ILE A 240 25.58 23.91 -25.11
CA ILE A 240 24.93 24.04 -23.83
C ILE A 240 23.79 23.03 -23.80
N GLU A 241 23.83 22.09 -22.85
CA GLU A 241 22.77 21.14 -22.61
C GLU A 241 22.11 21.44 -21.27
N TYR A 242 20.78 21.31 -21.20
CA TYR A 242 20.02 21.52 -19.98
C TYR A 242 18.92 20.48 -19.82
N SER A 243 18.68 20.12 -18.56
CA SER A 243 17.61 19.22 -18.15
C SER A 243 17.02 19.74 -16.84
N LEU A 244 15.75 20.11 -16.84
CA LEU A 244 15.02 20.55 -15.67
C LEU A 244 13.88 19.56 -15.44
N ASN A 245 13.73 19.10 -14.20
CA ASN A 245 12.67 18.20 -13.80
C ASN A 245 12.01 18.71 -12.53
N TYR A 246 10.70 18.93 -12.57
CA TYR A 246 9.93 19.39 -11.43
C TYR A 246 8.78 18.41 -11.16
N ILE A 247 8.72 17.90 -9.93
CA ILE A 247 7.77 16.87 -9.53
C ILE A 247 6.98 17.37 -8.34
N VAL A 248 5.66 17.24 -8.43
CA VAL A 248 4.75 17.41 -7.31
C VAL A 248 4.01 16.08 -7.12
N GLN A 249 4.05 15.56 -5.91
CA GLN A 249 3.33 14.32 -5.59
C GLN A 249 2.54 14.47 -4.29
N ASP A 250 1.38 13.85 -4.25
CA ASP A 250 0.54 13.73 -3.08
C ASP A 250 0.22 12.27 -2.82
N VAL A 251 0.42 11.84 -1.59
CA VAL A 251 0.15 10.46 -1.15
C VAL A 251 -0.77 10.52 0.04
N LYS A 252 -1.98 10.00 -0.09
CA LYS A 252 -2.96 9.92 1.00
C LYS A 252 -3.10 8.49 1.46
N ASP A 253 -3.25 8.32 2.78
CA ASP A 253 -3.54 7.03 3.43
C ASP A 253 -2.69 5.89 2.86
N ARG A 254 -1.36 6.08 2.88
CA ARG A 254 -0.42 5.05 2.41
C ARG A 254 -0.69 3.76 3.19
N PRO A 255 -1.00 2.64 2.51
CA PRO A 255 -1.21 1.38 3.19
C PRO A 255 0.06 1.04 3.99
N GLN A 256 -0.09 0.84 5.27
CA GLN A 256 1.00 0.24 6.04
C GLN A 256 1.12 -1.22 5.60
N THR A 257 2.31 -1.63 5.26
CA THR A 257 2.65 -3.04 5.08
C THR A 257 2.75 -3.71 6.46
N SER A 258 1.71 -3.57 7.27
CA SER A 258 1.61 -4.34 8.49
C SER A 258 1.40 -5.79 8.08
N LEU A 259 2.36 -6.63 8.44
CA LEU A 259 2.29 -8.09 8.32
C LEU A 259 0.98 -8.68 8.88
N ASN A 260 0.25 -7.91 9.67
CA ASN A 260 -0.95 -8.35 10.36
C ASN A 260 -2.23 -8.29 9.52
N LEU A 261 -2.31 -7.46 8.46
CA LEU A 261 -3.54 -7.33 7.68
C LEU A 261 -3.57 -8.26 6.46
N TYR A 262 -2.45 -8.40 5.76
CA TYR A 262 -2.39 -9.16 4.51
C TYR A 262 -1.35 -10.29 4.52
N GLY A 263 -0.46 -10.31 5.49
CA GLY A 263 0.68 -11.24 5.53
C GLY A 263 0.48 -12.48 6.39
N SER A 264 -0.55 -12.51 7.20
CA SER A 264 -0.83 -13.65 8.06
C SER A 264 -2.15 -14.31 7.66
N PHE A 265 -2.05 -15.47 7.00
CA PHE A 265 -3.21 -16.35 6.80
C PHE A 265 -3.83 -16.83 8.13
N SER A 266 -3.21 -16.55 9.26
CA SER A 266 -3.74 -16.83 10.59
C SER A 266 -4.87 -15.88 10.99
N ASN A 267 -4.96 -14.69 10.39
CA ASN A 267 -6.08 -13.77 10.57
C ASN A 267 -7.16 -14.03 9.50
N MET A 268 -7.63 -15.27 9.45
CA MET A 268 -8.75 -15.60 8.56
C MET A 268 -10.02 -14.96 9.11
N PHE A 269 -10.51 -13.96 8.41
CA PHE A 269 -11.78 -13.33 8.73
C PHE A 269 -12.91 -14.36 8.70
N SER A 270 -13.67 -14.42 9.78
CA SER A 270 -14.87 -15.22 9.84
C SER A 270 -15.94 -14.67 8.89
N SER A 271 -16.72 -15.54 8.28
CA SER A 271 -17.91 -15.15 7.50
C SER A 271 -18.98 -14.42 8.32
N PHE A 272 -18.89 -14.46 9.66
CA PHE A 272 -19.73 -13.69 10.57
C PHE A 272 -19.39 -12.19 10.60
N MET A 273 -18.19 -11.83 10.14
CA MET A 273 -17.72 -10.46 10.16
C MET A 273 -18.44 -9.60 9.10
N ASP A 274 -19.22 -8.65 9.57
CA ASP A 274 -19.92 -7.66 8.73
C ASP A 274 -18.95 -6.48 8.47
N ILE A 275 -18.16 -6.57 7.40
CA ILE A 275 -17.18 -5.55 7.02
C ILE A 275 -17.82 -4.18 6.73
N PRO A 276 -18.92 -4.08 5.96
CA PRO A 276 -19.64 -2.82 5.78
C PRO A 276 -20.01 -2.14 7.08
N TYR A 277 -20.51 -2.91 8.05
CA TYR A 277 -20.85 -2.39 9.37
C TYR A 277 -19.61 -1.92 10.15
N LEU A 278 -18.54 -2.70 10.12
CA LEU A 278 -17.27 -2.31 10.76
C LEU A 278 -16.72 -1.01 10.19
N LYS A 279 -16.79 -0.82 8.87
CA LYS A 279 -16.38 0.43 8.23
C LYS A 279 -17.17 1.65 8.70
N GLN A 280 -18.46 1.49 8.98
CA GLN A 280 -19.29 2.58 9.52
C GLN A 280 -19.00 2.86 10.99
N SER A 281 -18.44 1.89 11.70
CA SER A 281 -18.18 1.96 13.14
C SER A 281 -16.80 2.51 13.49
N TYR A 282 -16.07 3.10 12.53
CA TYR A 282 -14.76 3.70 12.82
C TYR A 282 -14.85 5.02 13.60
N VAL A 283 -16.03 5.59 13.73
CA VAL A 283 -16.31 6.78 14.51
C VAL A 283 -17.21 6.39 15.69
N THR A 284 -16.87 6.79 16.89
CA THR A 284 -17.67 6.57 18.10
C THR A 284 -18.95 7.42 18.07
N SER A 285 -19.92 7.12 18.95
CA SER A 285 -21.14 7.93 19.09
C SER A 285 -20.86 9.37 19.50
N LEU A 286 -19.72 9.63 20.15
CA LEU A 286 -19.25 10.97 20.50
C LEU A 286 -18.51 11.70 19.35
N GLY A 287 -18.40 11.08 18.18
CA GLY A 287 -17.79 11.67 16.99
C GLY A 287 -16.26 11.58 16.94
N TYR A 288 -15.63 10.81 17.82
CA TYR A 288 -14.20 10.58 17.81
C TYR A 288 -13.84 9.38 16.95
N ARG A 289 -12.64 9.39 16.38
CA ARG A 289 -12.10 8.21 15.73
C ARG A 289 -11.94 7.10 16.77
N ASN A 290 -12.48 5.94 16.44
CA ASN A 290 -12.35 4.77 17.28
C ASN A 290 -10.88 4.32 17.31
N THR A 291 -10.27 4.39 18.49
CA THR A 291 -8.90 3.98 18.73
C THR A 291 -8.86 2.74 19.62
N TYR A 292 -7.81 1.99 19.51
CA TYR A 292 -7.63 0.68 20.14
C TYR A 292 -7.66 0.67 21.68
N ALA A 293 -7.52 1.79 22.36
CA ALA A 293 -7.32 1.79 23.80
C ALA A 293 -8.64 1.55 24.56
N GLY A 294 -8.83 0.35 25.04
CA GLY A 294 -9.84 0.07 26.07
C GLY A 294 -9.69 1.04 27.25
N GLY A 295 -10.77 1.72 27.64
CA GLY A 295 -10.76 2.76 28.66
C GLY A 295 -10.53 4.17 28.13
N ASP A 296 -10.63 4.37 26.83
CA ASP A 296 -10.53 5.68 26.21
C ASP A 296 -11.73 6.55 26.60
N ALA A 297 -11.46 7.78 27.06
CA ALA A 297 -12.47 8.80 27.37
C ALA A 297 -13.31 9.23 26.15
N THR A 298 -12.97 8.78 24.95
CA THR A 298 -13.71 9.02 23.72
C THR A 298 -14.89 8.05 23.51
N LEU A 299 -15.03 7.04 24.35
CA LEU A 299 -16.13 6.08 24.34
C LEU A 299 -17.12 6.38 25.46
N THR A 300 -18.41 6.17 25.20
CA THR A 300 -19.39 6.09 26.28
C THR A 300 -19.11 4.84 27.13
N PRO A 301 -19.57 4.76 28.39
CA PRO A 301 -19.41 3.57 29.22
C PRO A 301 -19.91 2.28 28.55
N ASP A 302 -21.02 2.37 27.82
CA ASP A 302 -21.60 1.23 27.11
C ASP A 302 -20.75 0.83 25.91
N GLU A 303 -20.22 1.78 25.16
CA GLU A 303 -19.29 1.53 24.08
C GLU A 303 -17.96 0.96 24.57
N ALA A 304 -17.37 1.56 25.61
CA ALA A 304 -16.12 1.06 26.20
C ALA A 304 -16.23 -0.38 26.67
N TRP A 305 -17.41 -0.76 27.11
CA TRP A 305 -17.69 -2.12 27.54
C TRP A 305 -17.91 -3.06 26.35
N ALA A 306 -18.57 -2.62 25.30
CA ALA A 306 -18.93 -3.41 24.12
C ALA A 306 -17.78 -3.55 23.13
N TYR A 307 -16.94 -2.53 23.04
CA TYR A 307 -15.83 -2.54 22.09
C TYR A 307 -14.78 -3.55 22.49
N ASP A 308 -14.69 -4.57 21.65
CA ASP A 308 -13.57 -5.50 21.72
C ASP A 308 -12.45 -5.01 20.80
N PRO A 309 -11.33 -4.56 21.40
CA PRO A 309 -10.23 -3.97 20.63
C PRO A 309 -9.62 -4.92 19.59
N GLY A 310 -9.68 -6.23 19.81
CA GLY A 310 -9.12 -7.21 18.88
C GLY A 310 -9.85 -7.28 17.54
N TYR A 311 -11.14 -6.97 17.52
CA TYR A 311 -11.96 -7.00 16.30
C TYR A 311 -11.70 -5.79 15.40
N LEU A 312 -11.50 -4.62 15.98
CA LEU A 312 -11.40 -3.37 15.22
C LEU A 312 -10.03 -3.14 14.63
N ASN A 313 -8.98 -3.62 15.28
CA ASN A 313 -7.60 -3.39 14.83
C ASN A 313 -7.24 -4.06 13.51
N GLY A 314 -7.89 -5.15 13.16
CA GLY A 314 -7.61 -5.85 11.91
C GLY A 314 -8.24 -5.20 10.68
N VAL A 315 -9.24 -4.35 10.85
CA VAL A 315 -10.09 -3.86 9.74
C VAL A 315 -10.00 -2.36 9.55
N LEU A 316 -9.76 -1.60 10.62
CA LEU A 316 -9.83 -0.13 10.59
C LEU A 316 -8.45 0.56 10.59
N ASN A 317 -7.37 -0.16 10.82
CA ASN A 317 -5.99 0.30 10.70
C ASN A 317 -5.31 -0.38 9.52
#